data_0bcbdd9d21a333195f0f84b66e5a96ea
#
_entry.id   0bcbdd9d21a333195f0f84b66e5a96ea
#
_cell.length_a   1.000
_cell.length_b   1.000
_cell.length_c   1.000
_cell.angle_alpha   90.00
_cell.angle_beta   90.00
_cell.angle_gamma   90.00
#
_symmetry.space_group_name_H-M   'P 1'
#
loop_
_entity.id
_entity.type
_entity.pdbx_description
1 polymer ?
#
loop_
_entity_poly.entity_id
_entity_poly.type
_entity_poly.pdbx_seq_one_letter_code
_entity_poly.pdbx_strand_id
1 'polypeptide(L)'
;MKLRASHLLGISILLICQSVYALDGRLSATLGLDYSSGDYGADQDTDVWATPISLKYRTDTWNIRASTSYLRVTSPNFVTPDGDFIGTGNATATKRVTEEGIGDLNIAGTYNLLDDRKYLVGLDVSAKVKIPTADEDKFLGTGKTDFGLNAEMFQSYGDWSPYWNVGFKWRGDPKGFNLKNVWSSSIGTDYRINDRFNMGVGYDWQQKTTQFSDNAQEASAYVNYKVNDNNKVNFYVLGGFSNASPNWGSGLVLVHYL
;
A
#
# COMPACT_ATOMS: atom_id res chain seq x y z
N MET A 1 6.30 4.88 32.82
CA MET A 1 6.76 3.87 31.89
C MET A 1 6.22 4.28 30.53
N LYS A 2 7.08 4.78 29.62
CA LYS A 2 6.65 5.31 28.32
C LYS A 2 6.57 4.11 27.35
N LEU A 3 5.36 3.66 27.04
CA LEU A 3 5.12 2.74 25.92
C LEU A 3 5.39 3.53 24.63
N ARG A 4 6.41 3.12 23.90
CA ARG A 4 6.61 3.55 22.52
C ARG A 4 5.80 2.63 21.62
N ALA A 5 4.87 3.19 20.89
CA ALA A 5 4.09 2.50 19.88
C ALA A 5 4.85 2.59 18.56
N SER A 6 5.15 1.45 18.00
CA SER A 6 5.74 1.33 16.67
C SER A 6 4.64 0.93 15.67
N HIS A 7 4.69 1.47 14.48
CA HIS A 7 3.69 1.27 13.43
C HIS A 7 4.33 0.69 12.18
N LEU A 8 3.75 -0.38 11.69
CA LEU A 8 3.90 -0.81 10.31
C LEU A 8 2.90 -0.02 9.47
N LEU A 9 3.39 0.77 8.52
CA LEU A 9 2.59 1.11 7.38
C LEU A 9 2.30 -0.20 6.65
N GLY A 10 1.01 -0.50 6.54
CA GLY A 10 0.62 -1.45 5.54
C GLY A 10 1.23 -0.97 4.23
N ILE A 11 1.93 -1.86 3.56
CA ILE A 11 2.36 -1.64 2.19
C ILE A 11 1.14 -1.03 1.51
N SER A 12 1.10 0.29 1.46
CA SER A 12 0.19 0.98 0.55
C SER A 12 0.62 0.39 -0.77
N ILE A 13 -0.11 -0.64 -1.23
CA ILE A 13 0.07 -1.11 -2.59
C ILE A 13 0.02 0.19 -3.36
N LEU A 14 1.21 0.64 -3.75
CA LEU A 14 1.37 1.81 -4.58
C LEU A 14 0.26 1.70 -5.60
N LEU A 15 -0.74 2.57 -5.50
CA LEU A 15 -1.63 2.83 -6.61
C LEU A 15 -0.71 3.47 -7.65
N ILE A 16 0.14 2.60 -8.25
CA ILE A 16 0.97 2.98 -9.36
C ILE A 16 -0.03 3.56 -10.34
N CYS A 17 0.03 4.88 -10.49
CA CYS A 17 -0.62 5.57 -11.59
C CYS A 17 -0.12 4.89 -12.85
N GLN A 18 -0.84 3.87 -13.29
CA GLN A 18 -0.56 3.21 -14.54
C GLN A 18 -1.17 4.13 -15.60
N SER A 19 -0.36 4.98 -16.18
CA SER A 19 -0.58 5.44 -17.54
C SER A 19 -0.57 4.18 -18.40
N VAL A 20 -1.68 3.47 -18.37
CA VAL A 20 -1.89 2.25 -19.11
C VAL A 20 -2.23 2.66 -20.52
N TYR A 21 -1.25 2.60 -21.41
CA TYR A 21 -1.53 2.45 -22.82
C TYR A 21 -2.51 1.31 -23.00
N ALA A 22 -3.59 1.61 -23.71
CA ALA A 22 -4.72 0.73 -23.97
C ALA A 22 -4.28 -0.70 -24.29
N LEU A 23 -4.34 -1.55 -23.31
CA LEU A 23 -4.50 -2.98 -23.50
C LEU A 23 -5.99 -3.23 -23.31
N ASP A 24 -6.64 -3.72 -24.36
CA ASP A 24 -8.07 -4.06 -24.40
C ASP A 24 -8.48 -5.19 -23.43
N GLY A 25 -7.64 -5.52 -22.48
CA GLY A 25 -7.91 -6.50 -21.42
C GLY A 25 -8.72 -5.86 -20.31
N ARG A 26 -10.01 -6.13 -20.28
CA ARG A 26 -10.91 -5.63 -19.22
C ARG A 26 -10.65 -6.26 -17.86
N LEU A 27 -10.13 -7.46 -17.80
CA LEU A 27 -9.81 -8.18 -16.56
C LEU A 27 -8.31 -8.38 -16.44
N SER A 28 -7.76 -8.21 -15.25
CA SER A 28 -6.36 -8.54 -14.96
C SER A 28 -6.22 -9.19 -13.60
N ALA A 29 -5.28 -10.13 -13.51
CA ALA A 29 -4.85 -10.78 -12.28
C ALA A 29 -3.45 -10.28 -11.91
N THR A 30 -3.21 -10.09 -10.62
CA THR A 30 -1.91 -9.67 -10.08
C THR A 30 -1.45 -10.67 -9.04
N LEU A 31 -0.17 -11.01 -9.08
CA LEU A 31 0.54 -11.79 -8.07
C LEU A 31 1.86 -11.10 -7.76
N GLY A 32 2.19 -10.95 -6.49
CA GLY A 32 3.43 -10.32 -6.06
C GLY A 32 4.18 -11.12 -4.99
N LEU A 33 5.39 -10.68 -4.72
CA LEU A 33 6.19 -11.08 -3.58
C LEU A 33 6.87 -9.84 -3.03
N ASP A 34 6.55 -9.47 -1.82
CA ASP A 34 7.03 -8.27 -1.16
C ASP A 34 7.75 -8.65 0.13
N TYR A 35 8.79 -7.90 0.45
CA TYR A 35 9.50 -7.98 1.71
C TYR A 35 9.75 -6.59 2.26
N SER A 36 9.55 -6.43 3.57
CA SER A 36 9.98 -5.22 4.28
C SER A 36 10.53 -5.57 5.65
N SER A 37 11.45 -4.73 6.14
CA SER A 37 12.07 -4.86 7.45
C SER A 37 12.26 -3.49 8.07
N GLY A 38 12.02 -3.39 9.39
CA GLY A 38 12.21 -2.17 10.14
C GLY A 38 12.07 -2.37 11.63
N ASP A 39 12.71 -1.50 12.41
CA ASP A 39 12.67 -1.57 13.88
C ASP A 39 11.38 -0.98 14.46
N TYR A 40 10.73 -0.08 13.71
CA TYR A 40 9.49 0.60 14.12
C TYR A 40 9.57 1.22 15.52
N GLY A 41 10.77 1.69 15.89
CA GLY A 41 11.07 2.24 17.19
C GLY A 41 11.21 1.20 18.32
N ALA A 42 11.34 -0.08 17.99
CA ALA A 42 11.67 -1.17 18.91
C ALA A 42 13.19 -1.50 18.88
N ASP A 43 13.62 -2.35 19.80
CA ASP A 43 15.03 -2.80 19.85
C ASP A 43 15.35 -3.91 18.82
N GLN A 44 14.34 -4.47 18.18
CA GLN A 44 14.47 -5.56 17.19
C GLN A 44 13.56 -5.31 16.01
N ASP A 45 14.02 -5.73 14.82
CA ASP A 45 13.28 -5.58 13.59
C ASP A 45 12.02 -6.44 13.53
N THR A 46 11.03 -5.92 12.85
CA THR A 46 9.89 -6.65 12.34
C THR A 46 10.10 -6.91 10.86
N ASP A 47 10.04 -8.18 10.46
CA ASP A 47 10.11 -8.61 9.06
C ASP A 47 8.73 -9.01 8.58
N VAL A 48 8.36 -8.51 7.42
CA VAL A 48 7.10 -8.83 6.76
C VAL A 48 7.37 -9.39 5.37
N TRP A 49 6.92 -10.62 5.13
CA TRP A 49 6.75 -11.18 3.80
C TRP A 49 5.28 -11.11 3.42
N ALA A 50 4.98 -10.57 2.26
CA ALA A 50 3.63 -10.54 1.73
C ALA A 50 3.61 -11.10 0.30
N THR A 51 2.56 -11.87 0.01
CA THR A 51 2.26 -12.35 -1.34
C THR A 51 0.92 -11.75 -1.74
N PRO A 52 0.91 -10.52 -2.30
CA PRO A 52 -0.32 -9.86 -2.74
C PRO A 52 -0.91 -10.58 -3.94
N ILE A 53 -2.24 -10.72 -3.90
CA ILE A 53 -3.06 -11.28 -4.98
C ILE A 53 -4.20 -10.32 -5.23
N SER A 54 -4.47 -9.98 -6.49
CA SER A 54 -5.63 -9.17 -6.82
C SER A 54 -6.25 -9.51 -8.17
N LEU A 55 -7.54 -9.22 -8.28
CA LEU A 55 -8.29 -9.19 -9.54
C LEU A 55 -8.80 -7.77 -9.75
N LYS A 56 -8.62 -7.23 -10.96
CA LYS A 56 -9.06 -5.90 -11.34
C LYS A 56 -9.84 -5.99 -12.65
N TYR A 57 -11.07 -5.51 -12.61
CA TYR A 57 -11.88 -5.25 -13.81
C TYR A 57 -11.83 -3.77 -14.13
N ARG A 58 -11.55 -3.42 -15.37
CA ARG A 58 -11.39 -2.04 -15.83
C ARG A 58 -12.25 -1.75 -17.05
N THR A 59 -12.84 -0.56 -17.07
CA THR A 59 -13.48 0.07 -18.23
C THR A 59 -12.71 1.35 -18.60
N ASP A 60 -13.18 2.10 -19.56
CA ASP A 60 -12.58 3.38 -19.97
C ASP A 60 -12.66 4.46 -18.87
N THR A 61 -13.68 4.41 -18.01
CA THR A 61 -13.99 5.47 -17.04
C THR A 61 -13.91 5.02 -15.59
N TRP A 62 -13.97 3.72 -15.31
CA TRP A 62 -13.91 3.20 -13.94
C TRP A 62 -13.24 1.85 -13.86
N ASN A 63 -12.82 1.51 -12.68
CA ASN A 63 -12.34 0.17 -12.38
C ASN A 63 -12.76 -0.27 -10.99
N ILE A 64 -12.83 -1.59 -10.79
CA ILE A 64 -13.00 -2.21 -9.48
C ILE A 64 -11.89 -3.23 -9.27
N ARG A 65 -11.35 -3.29 -8.05
CA ARG A 65 -10.30 -4.23 -7.65
C ARG A 65 -10.71 -4.92 -6.36
N ALA A 66 -10.51 -6.23 -6.31
CA ALA A 66 -10.51 -7.02 -5.09
C ALA A 66 -9.09 -7.53 -4.84
N SER A 67 -8.57 -7.41 -3.62
CA SER A 67 -7.21 -7.82 -3.29
C SER A 67 -7.09 -8.30 -1.86
N THR A 68 -6.21 -9.28 -1.65
CA THR A 68 -5.74 -9.76 -0.35
C THR A 68 -4.26 -10.12 -0.45
N SER A 69 -3.64 -10.49 0.66
CA SER A 69 -2.25 -10.97 0.67
C SER A 69 -2.13 -12.19 1.59
N TYR A 70 -1.31 -13.16 1.22
CA TYR A 70 -0.78 -14.07 2.21
C TYR A 70 0.40 -13.39 2.92
N LEU A 71 0.39 -13.44 4.24
CA LEU A 71 1.31 -12.68 5.09
C LEU A 71 2.11 -13.64 5.96
N ARG A 72 3.39 -13.31 6.15
CA ARG A 72 4.24 -13.90 7.18
C ARG A 72 4.98 -12.79 7.89
N VAL A 73 4.62 -12.57 9.15
CA VAL A 73 5.15 -11.50 9.99
C VAL A 73 6.00 -12.09 11.09
N THR A 74 7.25 -11.66 11.20
CA THR A 74 8.16 -12.03 12.28
C THR A 74 8.49 -10.77 13.09
N SER A 75 7.95 -10.67 14.29
CA SER A 75 8.02 -9.45 15.10
C SER A 75 8.31 -9.76 16.57
N PRO A 76 9.04 -8.89 17.28
CA PRO A 76 9.15 -8.93 18.74
C PRO A 76 7.87 -8.44 19.42
N ASN A 77 7.08 -7.64 18.72
CA ASN A 77 5.80 -7.08 19.15
C ASN A 77 4.76 -7.36 18.08
N PHE A 78 3.51 -7.52 18.49
CA PHE A 78 2.42 -7.80 17.55
C PHE A 78 2.03 -6.53 16.80
N VAL A 79 2.35 -6.50 15.52
CA VAL A 79 2.06 -5.39 14.61
C VAL A 79 1.32 -5.96 13.42
N THR A 80 0.20 -5.36 13.05
CA THR A 80 -0.52 -5.80 11.85
C THR A 80 0.17 -5.33 10.59
N PRO A 81 -0.01 -6.04 9.47
CA PRO A 81 0.53 -5.63 8.17
C PRO A 81 0.01 -4.27 7.66
N ASP A 82 -1.13 -3.82 8.19
CA ASP A 82 -1.70 -2.49 7.88
C ASP A 82 -1.06 -1.35 8.71
N GLY A 83 -0.04 -1.65 9.50
CA GLY A 83 0.64 -0.68 10.33
C GLY A 83 -0.06 -0.37 11.64
N ASP A 84 -1.03 -1.17 12.01
CA ASP A 84 -1.73 -1.02 13.27
C ASP A 84 -1.01 -1.82 14.36
N PHE A 85 -0.55 -1.15 15.38
CA PHE A 85 -0.05 -1.81 16.58
C PHE A 85 -1.24 -2.30 17.42
N ILE A 86 -1.38 -3.60 17.60
CA ILE A 86 -2.45 -4.22 18.39
C ILE A 86 -1.88 -5.01 19.57
N GLY A 87 -0.68 -4.79 20.00
CA GLY A 87 -0.07 -5.54 21.07
C GLY A 87 0.20 -4.71 22.31
N THR A 88 -0.07 -5.26 23.49
CA THR A 88 0.52 -4.80 24.76
C THR A 88 1.94 -5.34 24.89
N GLY A 89 2.74 -5.22 23.82
CA GLY A 89 4.09 -5.72 23.81
C GLY A 89 4.90 -5.04 24.89
N ASN A 90 5.45 -5.79 25.83
CA ASN A 90 6.55 -5.29 26.63
C ASN A 90 7.64 -4.87 25.65
N ALA A 91 8.09 -3.62 25.74
CA ALA A 91 9.22 -3.12 24.97
C ALA A 91 10.53 -3.93 25.22
N THR A 92 10.48 -4.87 26.14
CA THR A 92 11.53 -5.82 26.52
C THR A 92 11.29 -7.24 26.00
N ALA A 93 10.38 -7.46 25.03
CA ALA A 93 10.18 -8.78 24.45
C ALA A 93 11.48 -9.19 23.70
N THR A 94 12.21 -10.12 24.27
CA THR A 94 13.50 -10.60 23.74
C THR A 94 13.32 -11.69 22.68
N LYS A 95 12.10 -12.14 22.42
CA LYS A 95 11.81 -13.23 21.48
C LYS A 95 10.89 -12.76 20.37
N ARG A 96 11.37 -12.88 19.14
CA ARG A 96 10.55 -12.66 17.94
C ARG A 96 9.63 -13.86 17.72
N VAL A 97 8.37 -13.58 17.39
CA VAL A 97 7.35 -14.58 17.05
C VAL A 97 7.00 -14.43 15.57
N THR A 98 6.79 -15.55 14.90
CA THR A 98 6.35 -15.57 13.50
C THR A 98 4.90 -16.02 13.45
N GLU A 99 4.05 -15.22 12.82
CA GLU A 99 2.66 -15.52 12.53
C GLU A 99 2.43 -15.45 11.01
N GLU A 100 1.56 -16.31 10.51
CA GLU A 100 1.27 -16.35 9.07
C GLU A 100 -0.19 -16.68 8.79
N GLY A 101 -0.68 -16.19 7.66
CA GLY A 101 -2.06 -16.41 7.21
C GLY A 101 -2.50 -15.43 6.13
N ILE A 102 -3.78 -15.49 5.80
CA ILE A 102 -4.40 -14.58 4.83
C ILE A 102 -4.70 -13.25 5.55
N GLY A 103 -4.37 -12.14 4.89
CA GLY A 103 -4.68 -10.79 5.33
C GLY A 103 -6.13 -10.37 5.05
N ASP A 104 -6.43 -9.10 5.29
CA ASP A 104 -7.76 -8.53 5.05
C ASP A 104 -8.09 -8.45 3.57
N LEU A 105 -9.37 -8.68 3.24
CA LEU A 105 -9.89 -8.47 1.90
C LEU A 105 -10.16 -6.98 1.67
N ASN A 106 -9.54 -6.42 0.63
CA ASN A 106 -9.74 -5.03 0.22
C ASN A 106 -10.53 -4.99 -1.09
N ILE A 107 -11.58 -4.17 -1.13
CA ILE A 107 -12.33 -3.87 -2.35
C ILE A 107 -12.22 -2.37 -2.60
N ALA A 108 -11.78 -2.00 -3.79
CA ALA A 108 -11.62 -0.60 -4.19
C ALA A 108 -12.28 -0.35 -5.54
N GLY A 109 -12.98 0.76 -5.64
CA GLY A 109 -13.54 1.29 -6.89
C GLY A 109 -12.90 2.65 -7.20
N THR A 110 -12.49 2.86 -8.45
CA THR A 110 -11.94 4.13 -8.93
C THR A 110 -12.77 4.62 -10.11
N TYR A 111 -13.04 5.91 -10.14
CA TYR A 111 -13.73 6.60 -11.23
C TYR A 111 -12.82 7.72 -11.75
N ASN A 112 -12.58 7.73 -13.07
CA ASN A 112 -11.86 8.81 -13.74
C ASN A 112 -12.83 9.98 -13.95
N LEU A 113 -12.71 11.00 -13.09
CA LEU A 113 -13.59 12.16 -13.09
C LEU A 113 -13.19 13.17 -14.17
N LEU A 114 -11.89 13.39 -14.37
CA LEU A 114 -11.33 14.24 -15.39
C LEU A 114 -10.24 13.51 -16.18
N ASP A 115 -10.36 13.46 -17.48
CA ASP A 115 -9.36 12.87 -18.39
C ASP A 115 -8.32 13.94 -18.76
N ASP A 116 -7.03 13.71 -18.47
CA ASP A 116 -5.93 14.63 -18.74
C ASP A 116 -5.71 14.92 -20.24
N ARG A 117 -6.26 14.08 -21.13
CA ARG A 117 -6.26 14.32 -22.58
C ARG A 117 -7.29 15.37 -23.02
N LYS A 118 -8.31 15.61 -22.19
CA LYS A 118 -9.39 16.57 -22.46
C LYS A 118 -9.26 17.83 -21.61
N TYR A 119 -8.68 17.69 -20.45
CA TYR A 119 -8.50 18.74 -19.45
C TYR A 119 -7.01 18.91 -19.17
N LEU A 120 -6.63 20.04 -18.59
CA LEU A 120 -5.23 20.30 -18.24
C LEU A 120 -4.67 19.29 -17.23
N VAL A 121 -5.54 18.72 -16.40
CA VAL A 121 -5.18 17.76 -15.35
C VAL A 121 -6.19 16.60 -15.36
N GLY A 122 -5.73 15.39 -15.20
CA GLY A 122 -6.54 14.22 -14.89
C GLY A 122 -6.89 14.20 -13.41
N LEU A 123 -8.07 13.66 -13.08
CA LEU A 123 -8.53 13.47 -11.70
C LEU A 123 -9.25 12.15 -11.57
N ASP A 124 -8.67 11.28 -10.75
CA ASP A 124 -9.28 10.02 -10.32
C ASP A 124 -9.80 10.15 -8.88
N VAL A 125 -11.00 9.63 -8.64
CA VAL A 125 -11.55 9.53 -7.29
C VAL A 125 -11.79 8.05 -6.99
N SER A 126 -11.34 7.58 -5.82
CA SER A 126 -11.49 6.19 -5.43
C SER A 126 -12.05 6.03 -4.02
N ALA A 127 -12.84 4.99 -3.85
CA ALA A 127 -13.33 4.51 -2.56
C ALA A 127 -12.81 3.10 -2.31
N LYS A 128 -12.43 2.82 -1.06
CA LYS A 128 -11.91 1.52 -0.63
C LYS A 128 -12.64 1.07 0.63
N VAL A 129 -12.95 -0.21 0.72
CA VAL A 129 -13.38 -0.88 1.95
C VAL A 129 -12.41 -2.03 2.25
N LYS A 130 -11.97 -2.10 3.49
CA LYS A 130 -11.23 -3.24 4.06
C LYS A 130 -12.21 -4.09 4.85
N ILE A 131 -12.36 -5.35 4.48
CA ILE A 131 -13.20 -6.35 5.15
C ILE A 131 -12.28 -7.19 6.03
N PRO A 132 -12.56 -7.32 7.35
CA PRO A 132 -11.69 -8.04 8.28
C PRO A 132 -11.81 -9.55 8.07
N THR A 133 -10.99 -10.10 7.19
CA THR A 133 -10.88 -11.54 6.90
C THR A 133 -9.62 -12.15 7.49
N ALA A 134 -8.68 -11.32 7.93
CA ALA A 134 -7.46 -11.76 8.58
C ALA A 134 -7.74 -12.26 10.00
N ASP A 135 -6.88 -13.16 10.48
CA ASP A 135 -6.92 -13.68 11.83
C ASP A 135 -6.45 -12.60 12.83
N GLU A 136 -7.41 -12.06 13.62
CA GLU A 136 -7.11 -11.02 14.62
C GLU A 136 -6.30 -11.57 15.81
N ASP A 137 -6.44 -12.84 16.14
CA ASP A 137 -5.70 -13.49 17.24
C ASP A 137 -4.22 -13.68 16.88
N LYS A 138 -3.90 -13.73 15.57
CA LYS A 138 -2.55 -13.76 15.03
C LYS A 138 -2.02 -12.37 14.66
N PHE A 139 -2.78 -11.32 14.92
CA PHE A 139 -2.42 -9.93 14.57
C PHE A 139 -2.13 -9.71 13.08
N LEU A 140 -2.74 -10.51 12.20
CA LEU A 140 -2.65 -10.35 10.75
C LEU A 140 -3.64 -9.31 10.21
N GLY A 141 -4.50 -8.78 11.07
CA GLY A 141 -5.46 -7.72 10.82
C GLY A 141 -6.05 -7.18 12.11
N THR A 142 -6.81 -6.08 12.02
CA THR A 142 -7.43 -5.41 13.18
C THR A 142 -8.76 -6.03 13.60
N GLY A 143 -9.30 -6.99 12.84
CA GLY A 143 -10.64 -7.53 13.04
C GLY A 143 -11.76 -6.48 12.80
N LYS A 144 -11.43 -5.33 12.18
CA LYS A 144 -12.36 -4.21 11.95
C LYS A 144 -12.40 -3.78 10.49
N THR A 145 -13.59 -3.31 10.09
CA THR A 145 -13.79 -2.72 8.77
C THR A 145 -13.25 -1.30 8.75
N ASP A 146 -12.49 -0.96 7.70
CA ASP A 146 -12.04 0.40 7.42
C ASP A 146 -12.64 0.89 6.11
N PHE A 147 -12.85 2.19 5.99
CA PHE A 147 -13.25 2.86 4.77
C PHE A 147 -12.20 3.89 4.36
N GLY A 148 -11.96 4.04 3.08
CA GLY A 148 -11.03 5.03 2.54
C GLY A 148 -11.62 5.78 1.36
N LEU A 149 -11.29 7.05 1.24
CA LEU A 149 -11.51 7.86 0.05
C LEU A 149 -10.19 8.46 -0.38
N ASN A 150 -9.94 8.50 -1.69
CA ASN A 150 -8.75 9.12 -2.27
C ASN A 150 -9.14 9.95 -3.49
N ALA A 151 -8.38 11.03 -3.71
CA ALA A 151 -8.38 11.80 -4.94
C ALA A 151 -6.95 11.89 -5.45
N GLU A 152 -6.74 11.52 -6.71
CA GLU A 152 -5.44 11.57 -7.37
C GLU A 152 -5.51 12.53 -8.56
N MET A 153 -4.67 13.55 -8.54
CA MET A 153 -4.44 14.45 -9.65
C MET A 153 -3.17 14.00 -10.39
N PHE A 154 -3.24 13.96 -11.69
CA PHE A 154 -2.09 13.61 -12.54
C PHE A 154 -2.10 14.41 -13.85
N GLN A 155 -0.95 14.48 -14.49
CA GLN A 155 -0.81 15.12 -15.79
C GLN A 155 0.24 14.41 -16.62
N SER A 156 -0.09 14.11 -17.87
CA SER A 156 0.88 13.59 -18.84
C SER A 156 1.57 14.77 -19.56
N TYR A 157 2.88 14.92 -19.35
CA TYR A 157 3.70 15.96 -19.97
C TYR A 157 4.89 15.31 -20.70
N GLY A 158 4.71 15.04 -21.97
CA GLY A 158 5.69 14.28 -22.76
C GLY A 158 5.90 12.88 -22.21
N ASP A 159 7.12 12.58 -21.77
CA ASP A 159 7.46 11.31 -21.15
C ASP A 159 7.32 11.31 -19.62
N TRP A 160 7.00 12.44 -19.02
CA TRP A 160 6.77 12.60 -17.59
C TRP A 160 5.28 12.54 -17.24
N SER A 161 4.97 11.90 -16.14
CA SER A 161 3.62 11.85 -15.58
C SER A 161 3.65 12.11 -14.06
N PRO A 162 3.79 13.37 -13.64
CA PRO A 162 3.67 13.73 -12.24
C PRO A 162 2.26 13.45 -11.71
N TYR A 163 2.18 13.09 -10.44
CA TYR A 163 0.93 12.86 -9.73
C TYR A 163 0.98 13.37 -8.29
N TRP A 164 -0.18 13.67 -7.76
CA TRP A 164 -0.39 13.97 -6.35
C TRP A 164 -1.69 13.31 -5.88
N ASN A 165 -1.60 12.51 -4.83
CA ASN A 165 -2.73 11.82 -4.21
C ASN A 165 -2.97 12.37 -2.81
N VAL A 166 -4.25 12.51 -2.42
CA VAL A 166 -4.69 12.83 -1.07
C VAL A 166 -5.76 11.83 -0.68
N GLY A 167 -5.61 11.24 0.49
CA GLY A 167 -6.53 10.22 1.00
C GLY A 167 -6.99 10.50 2.43
N PHE A 168 -8.14 9.95 2.77
CA PHE A 168 -8.65 9.90 4.13
C PHE A 168 -9.16 8.50 4.43
N LYS A 169 -8.76 7.93 5.58
CA LYS A 169 -9.17 6.60 6.02
C LYS A 169 -9.90 6.70 7.35
N TRP A 170 -11.14 6.22 7.37
CA TRP A 170 -11.91 5.92 8.58
C TRP A 170 -11.53 4.52 9.05
N ARG A 171 -11.11 4.41 10.29
CA ARG A 171 -10.63 3.17 10.87
C ARG A 171 -11.62 2.64 11.89
N GLY A 172 -11.82 1.33 11.86
CA GLY A 172 -12.55 0.64 12.93
C GLY A 172 -11.67 0.45 14.16
N ASP A 173 -12.22 0.63 15.36
CA ASP A 173 -11.50 0.47 16.61
C ASP A 173 -11.46 -0.99 17.05
N PRO A 174 -10.27 -1.64 17.12
CA PRO A 174 -10.11 -2.94 17.75
C PRO A 174 -10.40 -2.87 19.25
N LYS A 175 -10.76 -4.00 19.85
CA LYS A 175 -11.01 -4.04 21.30
C LYS A 175 -9.75 -3.62 22.07
N GLY A 176 -9.92 -2.61 22.94
CA GLY A 176 -8.83 -2.09 23.79
C GLY A 176 -7.93 -1.05 23.13
N PHE A 177 -8.18 -0.68 21.88
CA PHE A 177 -7.42 0.33 21.14
C PHE A 177 -8.34 1.35 20.50
N ASN A 178 -7.90 2.61 20.49
CA ASN A 178 -8.58 3.71 19.82
C ASN A 178 -7.66 4.21 18.69
N LEU A 179 -7.99 3.83 17.46
CA LEU A 179 -7.25 4.21 16.27
C LEU A 179 -7.82 5.51 15.70
N LYS A 180 -6.95 6.46 15.40
CA LYS A 180 -7.37 7.69 14.75
C LYS A 180 -7.68 7.46 13.28
N ASN A 181 -8.69 8.14 12.77
CA ASN A 181 -8.84 8.36 11.35
C ASN A 181 -7.63 9.17 10.84
N VAL A 182 -7.14 8.84 9.66
CA VAL A 182 -5.87 9.39 9.17
C VAL A 182 -5.99 9.99 7.78
N TRP A 183 -5.29 11.10 7.59
CA TRP A 183 -4.98 11.65 6.28
C TRP A 183 -3.72 11.01 5.73
N SER A 184 -3.69 10.86 4.43
CA SER A 184 -2.49 10.45 3.67
C SER A 184 -2.30 11.36 2.47
N SER A 185 -1.06 11.48 2.03
CA SER A 185 -0.71 12.19 0.80
C SER A 185 0.49 11.52 0.15
N SER A 186 0.45 11.41 -1.16
CA SER A 186 1.56 10.88 -1.96
C SER A 186 1.85 11.83 -3.11
N ILE A 187 3.11 12.05 -3.39
CA ILE A 187 3.57 12.81 -4.56
C ILE A 187 4.64 12.00 -5.28
N GLY A 188 4.62 12.05 -6.60
CA GLY A 188 5.62 11.34 -7.37
C GLY A 188 5.55 11.66 -8.86
N THR A 189 6.33 10.93 -9.62
CA THR A 189 6.32 11.03 -11.07
C THR A 189 6.75 9.72 -11.71
N ASP A 190 6.11 9.39 -12.82
CA ASP A 190 6.57 8.38 -13.76
C ASP A 190 7.36 9.03 -14.87
N TYR A 191 8.36 8.31 -15.38
CA TYR A 191 9.10 8.64 -16.59
C TYR A 191 9.07 7.45 -17.56
N ARG A 192 8.56 7.68 -18.76
CA ARG A 192 8.51 6.70 -19.84
C ARG A 192 9.85 6.69 -20.57
N ILE A 193 10.62 5.62 -20.39
CA ILE A 193 11.89 5.42 -21.10
C ILE A 193 11.61 5.00 -22.56
N ASN A 194 10.66 4.10 -22.76
CA ASN A 194 10.20 3.63 -24.09
C ASN A 194 8.84 2.90 -23.91
N ASP A 195 8.34 2.27 -24.98
CA ASP A 195 7.03 1.57 -25.00
C ASP A 195 6.97 0.34 -24.07
N ARG A 196 8.12 -0.15 -23.60
CA ARG A 196 8.19 -1.32 -22.72
C ARG A 196 8.64 -0.99 -21.30
N PHE A 197 9.39 0.09 -21.12
CA PHE A 197 9.94 0.48 -19.84
C PHE A 197 9.43 1.84 -19.39
N ASN A 198 8.93 1.90 -18.17
CA ASN A 198 8.81 3.12 -17.41
C ASN A 198 9.42 2.94 -16.02
N MET A 199 9.83 4.02 -15.41
CA MET A 199 10.33 4.08 -14.05
C MET A 199 9.66 5.23 -13.33
N GLY A 200 9.65 5.18 -12.02
CA GLY A 200 9.09 6.27 -11.24
C GLY A 200 9.69 6.36 -9.86
N VAL A 201 9.42 7.48 -9.23
CA VAL A 201 9.75 7.75 -7.83
C VAL A 201 8.53 8.34 -7.14
N GLY A 202 8.39 8.04 -5.86
CA GLY A 202 7.30 8.54 -5.05
C GLY A 202 7.76 8.85 -3.63
N TYR A 203 7.01 9.71 -2.98
CA TYR A 203 7.09 9.98 -1.56
C TYR A 203 5.70 9.91 -0.97
N ASP A 204 5.56 9.11 0.08
CA ASP A 204 4.32 8.83 0.78
C ASP A 204 4.40 9.37 2.20
N TRP A 205 3.34 10.05 2.61
CA TRP A 205 3.13 10.52 3.96
C TRP A 205 1.78 10.07 4.48
N GLN A 206 1.73 9.58 5.72
CA GLN A 206 0.49 9.27 6.41
C GLN A 206 0.51 9.79 7.84
N GLN A 207 -0.60 10.36 8.26
CA GLN A 207 -0.79 10.82 9.63
C GLN A 207 -0.73 9.63 10.59
N LYS A 208 -0.20 9.87 11.78
CA LYS A 208 -0.11 8.88 12.86
C LYS A 208 -1.47 8.33 13.27
N THR A 209 -1.53 7.03 13.48
CA THR A 209 -2.75 6.28 13.81
C THR A 209 -3.06 6.27 15.29
N THR A 210 -2.07 6.50 16.16
CA THR A 210 -2.24 6.60 17.61
C THR A 210 -1.56 7.86 18.13
N GLN A 211 -1.78 8.20 19.40
CA GLN A 211 -1.08 9.33 20.03
C GLN A 211 0.41 9.06 20.30
N PHE A 212 0.81 7.78 20.26
CA PHE A 212 2.17 7.33 20.60
C PHE A 212 3.04 7.07 19.38
N SER A 213 2.46 7.16 18.18
CA SER A 213 3.16 6.93 16.94
C SER A 213 3.67 8.20 16.28
N ASP A 214 4.59 8.04 15.36
CA ASP A 214 5.01 9.06 14.42
C ASP A 214 4.09 9.07 13.19
N ASN A 215 4.17 10.12 12.38
CA ASN A 215 3.64 10.09 11.02
C ASN A 215 4.55 9.17 10.19
N ALA A 216 3.93 8.38 9.34
CA ALA A 216 4.73 7.54 8.46
C ALA A 216 5.22 8.33 7.25
N GLN A 217 6.44 8.04 6.82
CA GLN A 217 7.11 8.75 5.73
C GLN A 217 8.00 7.76 4.98
N GLU A 218 7.76 7.61 3.68
CA GLU A 218 8.47 6.66 2.83
C GLU A 218 8.81 7.29 1.49
N ALA A 219 9.95 6.93 0.94
CA ALA A 219 10.25 7.17 -0.47
C ALA A 219 10.40 5.84 -1.19
N SER A 220 9.96 5.81 -2.43
CA SER A 220 10.03 4.64 -3.27
C SER A 220 10.59 4.95 -4.64
N ALA A 221 11.20 3.94 -5.26
CA ALA A 221 11.57 3.94 -6.66
C ALA A 221 11.15 2.61 -7.29
N TYR A 222 10.70 2.65 -8.53
CA TYR A 222 10.21 1.46 -9.21
C TYR A 222 10.50 1.47 -10.71
N VAL A 223 10.49 0.27 -11.29
CA VAL A 223 10.57 0.05 -12.73
C VAL A 223 9.43 -0.88 -13.14
N ASN A 224 8.74 -0.51 -14.19
CA ASN A 224 7.75 -1.35 -14.84
C ASN A 224 8.29 -1.84 -16.18
N TYR A 225 8.17 -3.12 -16.44
CA TYR A 225 8.55 -3.75 -17.70
C TYR A 225 7.38 -4.48 -18.34
N LYS A 226 7.01 -4.10 -19.55
CA LYS A 226 6.04 -4.77 -20.38
C LYS A 226 6.74 -5.95 -21.09
N VAL A 227 6.56 -7.16 -20.55
CA VAL A 227 7.14 -8.39 -21.12
C VAL A 227 6.54 -8.67 -22.51
N ASN A 228 5.21 -8.59 -22.59
CA ASN A 228 4.41 -8.70 -23.82
C ASN A 228 3.05 -7.98 -23.59
N ASP A 229 2.11 -8.12 -24.53
CA ASP A 229 0.83 -7.42 -24.45
C ASP A 229 -0.03 -7.85 -23.25
N ASN A 230 0.12 -9.08 -22.79
CA ASN A 230 -0.65 -9.63 -21.68
C ASN A 230 0.08 -9.60 -20.34
N ASN A 231 1.40 -9.34 -20.30
CA ASN A 231 2.17 -9.48 -19.08
C ASN A 231 3.03 -8.25 -18.81
N LYS A 232 2.94 -7.76 -17.57
CA LYS A 232 3.82 -6.72 -17.03
C LYS A 232 4.46 -7.18 -15.74
N VAL A 233 5.69 -6.75 -15.50
CA VAL A 233 6.42 -6.96 -14.26
C VAL A 233 6.75 -5.59 -13.68
N ASN A 234 6.52 -5.42 -12.40
CA ASN A 234 6.96 -4.27 -11.63
C ASN A 234 7.98 -4.75 -10.59
N PHE A 235 9.06 -4.03 -10.46
CA PHE A 235 10.01 -4.14 -9.36
C PHE A 235 10.12 -2.81 -8.65
N TYR A 236 10.10 -2.80 -7.32
CA TYR A 236 10.25 -1.60 -6.53
C TYR A 236 11.14 -1.81 -5.30
N VAL A 237 11.66 -0.70 -4.81
CA VAL A 237 12.33 -0.57 -3.53
C VAL A 237 11.74 0.62 -2.77
N LEU A 238 11.74 0.55 -1.47
CA LEU A 238 11.33 1.67 -0.61
C LEU A 238 12.26 1.82 0.59
N GLY A 239 12.30 3.02 1.15
CA GLY A 239 12.98 3.34 2.39
C GLY A 239 12.13 4.29 3.22
N GLY A 240 12.02 4.01 4.52
CA GLY A 240 11.27 4.84 5.46
C GLY A 240 12.15 5.83 6.21
N PHE A 241 11.54 6.94 6.63
CA PHE A 241 12.19 8.06 7.31
C PHE A 241 11.62 8.32 8.70
N SER A 242 10.83 7.40 9.23
CA SER A 242 10.20 7.54 10.54
C SER A 242 10.08 6.19 11.24
N ASN A 243 9.91 6.21 12.56
CA ASN A 243 9.62 4.98 13.32
C ASN A 243 8.24 4.38 13.03
N ALA A 244 7.46 4.97 12.12
CA ALA A 244 6.18 4.44 11.68
C ALA A 244 6.28 3.82 10.26
N SER A 245 7.48 3.68 9.74
CA SER A 245 7.77 3.15 8.41
C SER A 245 8.82 2.03 8.50
N PRO A 246 8.84 1.07 7.56
CA PRO A 246 9.93 0.11 7.48
C PRO A 246 11.24 0.84 7.17
N ASN A 247 12.35 0.35 7.66
CA ASN A 247 13.65 0.91 7.33
C ASN A 247 13.92 0.76 5.83
N TRP A 248 13.51 -0.38 5.27
CA TRP A 248 13.55 -0.64 3.84
C TRP A 248 12.56 -1.74 3.43
N GLY A 249 12.26 -1.81 2.14
CA GLY A 249 11.46 -2.87 1.55
C GLY A 249 11.69 -2.97 0.05
N SER A 250 11.26 -4.08 -0.52
CA SER A 250 11.29 -4.33 -1.97
C SER A 250 10.21 -5.30 -2.36
N GLY A 251 9.81 -5.25 -3.63
CA GLY A 251 8.81 -6.18 -4.14
C GLY A 251 8.91 -6.40 -5.64
N LEU A 252 8.41 -7.55 -6.04
CA LEU A 252 8.26 -7.97 -7.43
C LEU A 252 6.80 -8.33 -7.68
N VAL A 253 6.19 -7.70 -8.68
CA VAL A 253 4.76 -7.88 -8.98
C VAL A 253 4.58 -8.24 -10.45
N LEU A 254 3.86 -9.32 -10.70
CA LEU A 254 3.42 -9.73 -12.03
C LEU A 254 1.96 -9.36 -12.23
N VAL A 255 1.65 -8.72 -13.34
CA VAL A 255 0.27 -8.41 -13.78
C VAL A 255 0.01 -9.15 -15.09
N HIS A 256 -1.04 -9.96 -15.10
CA HIS A 256 -1.54 -10.67 -16.28
C HIS A 256 -2.88 -10.10 -16.72
N TYR A 257 -3.01 -9.73 -17.99
CA TYR A 257 -4.24 -9.25 -18.61
C TYR A 257 -4.91 -10.40 -19.36
N LEU A 258 -6.20 -10.61 -19.07
CA LEU A 258 -7.05 -11.68 -19.61
C LEU A 258 -7.86 -11.21 -20.82
#